data_51fb2dd0a16bea0425baa7b0a42de5c6
#
_entry.id   51fb2dd0a16bea0425baa7b0a42de5c6
#
_cell.length_a   1.000
_cell.length_b   1.000
_cell.length_c   1.000
_cell.angle_alpha   90.00
_cell.angle_beta   90.00
_cell.angle_gamma   90.00
#
_symmetry.space_group_name_H-M   'P 1'
#
loop_
_entity.id
_entity.type
_entity.pdbx_description
1 polymer ?
#
loop_
_entity_poly.entity_id
_entity_poly.type
_entity_poly.pdbx_seq_one_letter_code
_entity_poly.pdbx_strand_id
1 'polypeptide(L)'
;MKGLTGRLRAILSHLFEFEDCRDALRVTTALVSPHGDYITVSIHPLLEGGYEVSDDGETLRQLELLGIIIHLEKIRDICNSFGVEISDGKLTSRAQGTLELARSIIWTAQAASFLLWDRVVLKNNMVRE
;
A
#
# COMPACT_ATOMS: atom_id res chain seq x y z
N MET A 1 -16.44 -29.06 0.68
CA MET A 1 -15.90 -27.78 1.15
C MET A 1 -14.78 -27.93 2.20
N LYS A 2 -14.76 -29.01 2.97
CA LYS A 2 -13.73 -29.20 4.02
C LYS A 2 -12.28 -29.11 3.50
N GLY A 3 -11.97 -29.76 2.40
CA GLY A 3 -10.61 -29.72 1.86
C GLY A 3 -10.23 -28.37 1.27
N LEU A 4 -11.20 -27.63 0.74
CA LEU A 4 -10.96 -26.33 0.12
C LEU A 4 -10.56 -25.28 1.15
N THR A 5 -11.23 -25.26 2.30
CA THR A 5 -10.89 -24.27 3.36
C THR A 5 -9.44 -24.41 3.82
N GLY A 6 -8.99 -25.64 4.05
CA GLY A 6 -7.59 -25.87 4.46
C GLY A 6 -6.58 -25.47 3.39
N ARG A 7 -6.86 -25.81 2.13
CA ARG A 7 -5.99 -25.44 1.01
C ARG A 7 -5.92 -23.93 0.82
N LEU A 8 -7.06 -23.23 0.93
CA LEU A 8 -7.10 -21.77 0.79
C LEU A 8 -6.33 -21.08 1.91
N ARG A 9 -6.48 -21.54 3.16
CA ARG A 9 -5.71 -20.98 4.28
C ARG A 9 -4.22 -21.11 4.06
N ALA A 10 -3.77 -22.28 3.62
CA ALA A 10 -2.35 -22.53 3.36
C ALA A 10 -1.82 -21.60 2.25
N ILE A 11 -2.55 -21.48 1.15
CA ILE A 11 -2.14 -20.63 0.04
C ILE A 11 -2.17 -19.14 0.43
N LEU A 12 -3.25 -18.67 1.04
CA LEU A 12 -3.41 -17.27 1.41
C LEU A 12 -2.36 -16.82 2.43
N SER A 13 -1.90 -17.71 3.31
CA SER A 13 -0.84 -17.36 4.26
C SER A 13 0.50 -17.05 3.58
N HIS A 14 0.70 -17.48 2.34
CA HIS A 14 1.90 -17.22 1.57
C HIS A 14 1.80 -15.98 0.66
N LEU A 15 0.65 -15.30 0.65
CA LEU A 15 0.47 -14.09 -0.17
C LEU A 15 1.12 -12.84 0.43
N PHE A 16 1.53 -12.92 1.69
CA PHE A 16 2.25 -11.86 2.36
C PHE A 16 3.64 -12.38 2.73
N GLU A 17 4.66 -11.69 2.26
CA GLU A 17 6.04 -12.03 2.59
C GLU A 17 6.60 -10.98 3.54
N PHE A 18 7.29 -11.43 4.58
CA PHE A 18 7.83 -10.58 5.63
C PHE A 18 9.35 -10.65 5.61
N GLU A 19 9.99 -9.49 5.69
CA GLU A 19 11.44 -9.39 5.74
C GLU A 19 11.83 -8.43 6.86
N ASP A 20 12.60 -8.92 7.82
CA ASP A 20 13.16 -8.08 8.87
C ASP A 20 14.29 -7.24 8.29
N CYS A 21 14.10 -5.93 8.32
CA CYS A 21 15.12 -4.96 7.97
C CYS A 21 15.62 -4.31 9.26
N ARG A 22 16.73 -3.60 9.18
CA ARG A 22 17.37 -3.04 10.39
C ARG A 22 16.45 -2.20 11.26
N ASP A 23 15.65 -1.32 10.65
CA ASP A 23 14.81 -0.37 11.36
C ASP A 23 13.32 -0.55 11.08
N ALA A 24 12.94 -1.60 10.36
CA ALA A 24 11.57 -1.80 9.93
C ALA A 24 11.29 -3.25 9.59
N LEU A 25 10.03 -3.60 9.60
CA LEU A 25 9.56 -4.88 9.02
C LEU A 25 8.96 -4.56 7.66
N ARG A 26 9.49 -5.16 6.60
CA ARG A 26 8.96 -4.97 5.25
C ARG A 26 7.95 -6.07 4.93
N VAL A 27 6.82 -5.67 4.38
CA VAL A 27 5.76 -6.60 3.98
C VAL A 27 5.50 -6.44 2.49
N THR A 28 5.73 -7.52 1.74
CA THR A 28 5.36 -7.59 0.33
C THR A 28 3.98 -8.20 0.24
N THR A 29 3.04 -7.47 -0.36
CA THR A 29 1.65 -7.89 -0.49
C THR A 29 1.40 -8.60 -1.82
N ALA A 30 0.18 -9.13 -1.99
CA ALA A 30 -0.23 -9.74 -3.25
C ALA A 30 -0.81 -8.73 -4.25
N LEU A 31 -0.89 -7.46 -3.87
CA LEU A 31 -1.37 -6.42 -4.77
C LEU A 31 -0.27 -5.99 -5.72
N VAL A 32 -0.61 -5.81 -6.99
CA VAL A 32 0.36 -5.57 -8.05
C VAL A 32 0.21 -4.15 -8.60
N SER A 33 1.34 -3.48 -8.84
CA SER A 33 1.36 -2.19 -9.51
C SER A 33 1.15 -2.36 -11.02
N PRO A 34 0.86 -1.27 -11.77
CA PRO A 34 0.74 -1.34 -13.23
C PRO A 34 2.01 -1.84 -13.94
N HIS A 35 3.17 -1.77 -13.29
CA HIS A 35 4.43 -2.29 -13.84
C HIS A 35 4.65 -3.77 -13.56
N GLY A 36 3.74 -4.42 -12.84
CA GLY A 36 3.85 -5.83 -12.50
C GLY A 36 4.59 -6.12 -11.19
N ASP A 37 5.04 -5.11 -10.48
CA ASP A 37 5.70 -5.28 -9.18
C ASP A 37 4.68 -5.37 -8.05
N TYR A 38 4.96 -6.18 -7.05
CA TYR A 38 4.11 -6.27 -5.87
C TYR A 38 4.24 -5.01 -5.02
N ILE A 39 3.11 -4.56 -4.48
CA ILE A 39 3.08 -3.42 -3.54
C ILE A 39 3.73 -3.86 -2.23
N THR A 40 4.70 -3.09 -1.77
CA THR A 40 5.42 -3.34 -0.53
C THR A 40 5.20 -2.19 0.44
N VAL A 41 5.00 -2.50 1.71
CA VAL A 41 4.89 -1.51 2.77
C VAL A 41 5.88 -1.84 3.88
N SER A 42 6.26 -0.82 4.64
CA SER A 42 7.16 -0.96 5.79
C SER A 42 6.43 -0.63 7.08
N ILE A 43 6.76 -1.36 8.14
CA ILE A 43 6.22 -1.16 9.47
C ILE A 43 7.32 -0.61 10.36
N HIS A 44 7.08 0.54 10.97
CA HIS A 44 8.02 1.20 11.87
C HIS A 44 7.41 1.32 13.26
N PRO A 45 8.12 0.91 14.33
CA PRO A 45 7.63 1.16 15.67
C PRO A 45 7.69 2.66 15.98
N LEU A 46 6.69 3.16 16.70
CA LEU A 46 6.63 4.55 17.12
C LEU A 46 7.14 4.70 18.55
N LEU A 47 7.85 5.79 18.84
CA LEU A 47 8.37 6.06 20.17
C LEU A 47 7.28 6.15 21.23
N GLU A 48 6.14 6.72 20.87
CA GLU A 48 4.96 6.85 21.74
C GLU A 48 4.15 5.57 21.89
N GLY A 49 4.58 4.49 21.26
CA GLY A 49 3.87 3.21 21.21
C GLY A 49 3.11 3.04 19.91
N GLY A 50 2.82 1.78 19.58
CA GLY A 50 2.17 1.44 18.32
C GLY A 50 3.12 1.44 17.14
N TYR A 51 2.54 1.44 15.95
CA TYR A 51 3.27 1.28 14.70
C TYR A 51 2.77 2.24 13.64
N GLU A 52 3.65 2.59 12.72
CA GLU A 52 3.29 3.28 11.50
C GLU A 52 3.57 2.37 10.31
N VAL A 53 2.57 2.21 9.44
CA VAL A 53 2.71 1.51 8.17
C VAL A 53 2.91 2.57 7.09
N SER A 54 3.87 2.38 6.21
CA SER A 54 4.21 3.36 5.18
C SER A 54 4.54 2.68 3.86
N ASP A 55 4.21 3.34 2.74
CA ASP A 55 4.66 2.91 1.41
C ASP A 55 6.08 3.42 1.09
N ASP A 56 6.71 4.13 2.03
CA ASP A 56 8.05 4.73 1.89
C ASP A 56 8.15 5.75 0.74
N GLY A 57 7.03 6.36 0.36
CA GLY A 57 6.99 7.37 -0.70
C GLY A 57 6.99 6.78 -2.11
N GLU A 58 6.91 5.47 -2.24
CA GLU A 58 7.03 4.79 -3.51
C GLU A 58 5.88 5.12 -4.47
N THR A 59 4.66 5.27 -3.96
CA THR A 59 3.49 5.56 -4.80
C THR A 59 3.63 6.89 -5.53
N LEU A 60 3.90 7.96 -4.79
CA LEU A 60 4.04 9.29 -5.40
C LEU A 60 5.28 9.35 -6.29
N ARG A 61 6.36 8.68 -5.90
CA ARG A 61 7.58 8.60 -6.72
C ARG A 61 7.29 7.95 -8.07
N GLN A 62 6.55 6.85 -8.10
CA GLN A 62 6.18 6.19 -9.36
C GLN A 62 5.30 7.08 -10.23
N LEU A 63 4.34 7.77 -9.64
CA LEU A 63 3.50 8.71 -10.39
C LEU A 63 4.33 9.82 -11.03
N GLU A 64 5.28 10.38 -10.29
CA GLU A 64 6.20 11.39 -10.84
C GLU A 64 7.05 10.86 -11.99
N LEU A 65 7.60 9.66 -11.84
CA LEU A 65 8.40 9.01 -12.89
C LEU A 65 7.60 8.78 -14.16
N LEU A 66 6.30 8.57 -14.04
CA LEU A 66 5.40 8.39 -15.18
C LEU A 66 4.98 9.73 -15.80
N GLY A 67 5.43 10.85 -15.25
CA GLY A 67 5.05 12.17 -15.73
C GLY A 67 3.63 12.56 -15.40
N ILE A 68 3.03 11.93 -14.38
CA ILE A 68 1.67 12.22 -13.96
C ILE A 68 1.68 13.44 -13.03
N ILE A 69 0.83 14.41 -13.33
CA ILE A 69 0.67 15.60 -12.48
C ILE A 69 -0.06 15.19 -11.21
N ILE A 70 0.56 15.51 -10.06
CA ILE A 70 0.01 15.15 -8.76
C ILE A 70 -0.86 16.30 -8.25
N HIS A 71 -2.16 16.04 -8.09
CA HIS A 71 -3.10 16.93 -7.41
C HIS A 71 -3.27 16.43 -5.98
N LEU A 72 -2.52 17.01 -5.06
CA LEU A 72 -2.38 16.49 -3.71
C LEU A 72 -3.70 16.38 -2.95
N GLU A 73 -4.62 17.33 -3.13
CA GLU A 73 -5.93 17.28 -2.48
C GLU A 73 -6.75 16.07 -2.92
N LYS A 74 -6.76 15.77 -4.22
CA LYS A 74 -7.48 14.59 -4.74
C LYS A 74 -6.88 13.30 -4.22
N ILE A 75 -5.56 13.25 -4.16
CA ILE A 75 -4.85 12.08 -3.64
C ILE A 75 -5.15 11.89 -2.16
N ARG A 76 -5.18 12.97 -1.38
CA ARG A 76 -5.57 12.92 0.03
C ARG A 76 -6.98 12.38 0.23
N ASP A 77 -7.93 12.87 -0.57
CA ASP A 77 -9.31 12.41 -0.49
C ASP A 77 -9.42 10.91 -0.76
N ILE A 78 -8.71 10.43 -1.76
CA ILE A 78 -8.66 9.00 -2.08
C ILE A 78 -8.04 8.21 -0.92
N CYS A 79 -6.89 8.66 -0.41
CA CYS A 79 -6.23 8.01 0.72
C CYS A 79 -7.13 7.96 1.96
N ASN A 80 -7.80 9.07 2.27
CA ASN A 80 -8.70 9.14 3.41
C ASN A 80 -9.83 8.12 3.33
N SER A 81 -10.32 7.82 2.12
CA SER A 81 -11.36 6.81 1.95
C SER A 81 -10.87 5.39 2.27
N PHE A 82 -9.56 5.17 2.28
CA PHE A 82 -8.93 3.91 2.69
C PHE A 82 -8.40 3.94 4.12
N GLY A 83 -8.64 5.03 4.86
CA GLY A 83 -8.08 5.18 6.21
C GLY A 83 -6.57 5.47 6.22
N VAL A 84 -6.07 6.05 5.15
CA VAL A 84 -4.65 6.33 4.95
C VAL A 84 -4.42 7.83 4.83
N GLU A 85 -3.32 8.30 5.40
CA GLU A 85 -2.91 9.71 5.34
C GLU A 85 -1.70 9.88 4.43
N ILE A 86 -1.48 11.12 3.97
CA ILE A 86 -0.25 11.48 3.28
C ILE A 86 0.57 12.37 4.19
N SER A 87 1.81 11.99 4.46
CA SER A 87 2.74 12.74 5.28
C SER A 87 4.13 12.67 4.65
N ASP A 88 4.71 13.82 4.36
CA ASP A 88 6.05 13.92 3.74
C ASP A 88 6.21 13.09 2.47
N GLY A 89 5.18 13.11 1.63
CA GLY A 89 5.19 12.38 0.35
C GLY A 89 4.99 10.87 0.51
N LYS A 90 4.59 10.42 1.68
CA LYS A 90 4.39 8.99 1.98
C LYS A 90 2.93 8.72 2.33
N LEU A 91 2.43 7.58 1.88
CA LEU A 91 1.15 7.05 2.35
C LEU A 91 1.39 6.36 3.68
N THR A 92 0.69 6.77 4.72
CA THR A 92 0.90 6.26 6.08
C THR A 92 -0.40 5.92 6.77
N SER A 93 -0.33 4.94 7.67
CA SER A 93 -1.43 4.55 8.55
C SER A 93 -0.84 4.12 9.88
N ARG A 94 -1.51 4.47 10.99
CA ARG A 94 -1.04 4.12 12.33
C ARG A 94 -1.91 3.03 12.94
N ALA A 95 -1.28 2.18 13.75
CA ALA A 95 -1.95 1.06 14.40
C ALA A 95 -1.38 0.83 15.79
N GLN A 96 -2.24 0.44 16.74
CA GLN A 96 -1.84 0.18 18.12
C GLN A 96 -1.66 -1.31 18.42
N GLY A 97 -2.44 -2.17 17.84
CA GLY A 97 -2.36 -3.60 18.08
C GLY A 97 -2.19 -4.40 16.80
N THR A 98 -1.98 -5.72 16.94
CA THR A 98 -1.71 -6.59 15.78
C THR A 98 -2.87 -6.67 14.80
N LEU A 99 -4.11 -6.70 15.27
CA LEU A 99 -5.27 -6.71 14.37
C LEU A 99 -5.37 -5.40 13.58
N GLU A 100 -5.25 -4.28 14.27
CA GLU A 100 -5.26 -2.97 13.65
C GLU A 100 -4.08 -2.81 12.69
N LEU A 101 -2.90 -3.34 13.06
CA LEU A 101 -1.72 -3.34 12.22
C LEU A 101 -1.96 -4.12 10.92
N ALA A 102 -2.58 -5.30 11.01
CA ALA A 102 -2.92 -6.10 9.83
C ALA A 102 -3.85 -5.33 8.89
N ARG A 103 -4.86 -4.63 9.44
CA ARG A 103 -5.75 -3.79 8.65
C ARG A 103 -5.01 -2.63 7.99
N SER A 104 -4.13 -1.98 8.74
CA SER A 104 -3.34 -0.86 8.21
C SER A 104 -2.43 -1.27 7.06
N ILE A 105 -1.85 -2.46 7.10
CA ILE A 105 -1.06 -3.02 6.00
C ILE A 105 -1.92 -3.13 4.75
N ILE A 106 -3.10 -3.72 4.88
CA ILE A 106 -4.02 -3.92 3.76
C ILE A 106 -4.50 -2.58 3.21
N TRP A 107 -4.94 -1.67 4.06
CA TRP A 107 -5.46 -0.37 3.65
C TRP A 107 -4.39 0.48 2.93
N THR A 108 -3.18 0.51 3.48
CA THR A 108 -2.08 1.27 2.86
C THR A 108 -1.74 0.69 1.48
N ALA A 109 -1.65 -0.62 1.38
CA ALA A 109 -1.38 -1.29 0.10
C ALA A 109 -2.50 -1.08 -0.91
N GLN A 110 -3.77 -1.12 -0.47
CA GLN A 110 -4.93 -0.86 -1.32
C GLN A 110 -4.94 0.56 -1.85
N ALA A 111 -4.65 1.54 -0.98
CA ALA A 111 -4.57 2.94 -1.39
C ALA A 111 -3.49 3.15 -2.45
N ALA A 112 -2.30 2.57 -2.23
CA ALA A 112 -1.20 2.65 -3.18
C ALA A 112 -1.58 2.02 -4.52
N SER A 113 -2.12 0.82 -4.49
CA SER A 113 -2.55 0.10 -5.69
C SER A 113 -3.62 0.89 -6.45
N PHE A 114 -4.65 1.36 -5.75
CA PHE A 114 -5.73 2.13 -6.36
C PHE A 114 -5.19 3.40 -7.05
N LEU A 115 -4.34 4.15 -6.38
CA LEU A 115 -3.78 5.39 -6.93
C LEU A 115 -2.96 5.12 -8.19
N LEU A 116 -2.11 4.11 -8.16
CA LEU A 116 -1.27 3.78 -9.31
C LEU A 116 -2.11 3.36 -10.52
N TRP A 117 -3.06 2.45 -10.34
CA TRP A 117 -3.93 1.99 -11.42
C TRP A 117 -4.83 3.09 -11.95
N ASP A 118 -5.48 3.85 -11.07
CA ASP A 118 -6.41 4.90 -11.45
C ASP A 118 -5.70 5.98 -12.28
N ARG A 119 -4.53 6.46 -11.82
CA ARG A 119 -3.80 7.50 -12.51
C ARG A 119 -3.19 7.03 -13.83
N VAL A 120 -2.71 5.81 -13.90
CA VAL A 120 -2.19 5.25 -15.15
C VAL A 120 -3.30 5.09 -16.19
N VAL A 121 -4.47 4.61 -15.78
CA VAL A 121 -5.63 4.48 -16.68
C VAL A 121 -6.06 5.85 -17.19
N LEU A 122 -6.16 6.85 -16.34
CA LEU A 122 -6.51 8.22 -16.75
C LEU A 122 -5.50 8.76 -17.77
N LYS A 123 -4.22 8.60 -17.52
CA LYS A 123 -3.17 9.05 -18.43
C LYS A 123 -3.29 8.38 -19.79
N ASN A 124 -3.49 7.07 -19.82
CA ASN A 124 -3.62 6.32 -21.06
C ASN A 124 -4.87 6.73 -21.86
N ASN A 125 -5.97 7.00 -21.18
CA ASN A 125 -7.19 7.46 -21.83
C ASN A 125 -7.00 8.85 -22.43
N MET A 126 -6.30 9.74 -21.77
CA MET A 126 -6.00 11.07 -22.28
C MET A 126 -5.09 11.03 -23.50
N VAL A 127 -4.14 10.10 -23.54
CA VAL A 127 -3.22 9.94 -24.68
C VAL A 127 -3.92 9.38 -25.91
N ARG A 128 -5.01 8.62 -25.74
CA ARG A 128 -5.77 8.04 -26.85
C ARG A 128 -6.71 9.01 -27.55
N GLU A 129 -7.00 10.11 -26.93
CA GLU A 129 -7.79 11.20 -27.53
C GLU A 129 -6.89 12.14 -28.31
#